data_b8d0123f8ff59e49bec92aa428c6daad
#
_entry.id   b8d0123f8ff59e49bec92aa428c6daad
#
_cell.length_a   1.000
_cell.length_b   1.000
_cell.length_c   1.000
_cell.angle_alpha   90.00
_cell.angle_beta   90.00
_cell.angle_gamma   90.00
#
_symmetry.space_group_name_H-M   'P 1'
#
loop_
_entity.id
_entity.type
_entity.pdbx_description
1 polymer ?
#
loop_
_entity_poly.entity_id
_entity_poly.type
_entity_poly.pdbx_seq_one_letter_code
_entity_poly.pdbx_strand_id
1 'polypeptide(L)'
;MPKIVNQIMKPFLQYYSMNWLKERDYKAKVDGLIRDHLRKVARTGIGRKLGVKPGTSIRDVPLTHYNFYQPFFENPHVGDFIYPIGDYLRVLTSGTMGKPKTFLLPKTGLWNSIQKTGLTFQFLCTHDGQKITYEVGDVVYHNMPGGQFISGFYYDIITRKHVGWITEVPDPNLSFQEKVDYFLKHYKEIDIAYMTVTTLLDQVYPKIQEPLKLKGFLTTDRSAYVLRDKIKEVTGSYPKTIFGSTETMLIALPSVEYPGCFFFDWRVVYAEFLPEKQRLDNGAVTTDPTDDLVPMTGVEVGKIYQLIATPYGNDLVRYAMPDLVECVALEDKVIGSKIPVFRYYARADNLIVLHNFTRINEDELIDVLNTAGVEYVDFTAMREIEYSREYMKMYIELQKPMDAEELYSRVNARLMEYDKDWRDMGDMLQYNPLMIELLPKGTFHRYLQRKTGTPKISRINMSQENLELLKSSTG
;
A
#
# COMPACT_ATOMS: atom_id res chain seq x y z
N MET A 1 25.09 -25.30 13.40
CA MET A 1 23.68 -25.59 13.14
C MET A 1 23.08 -24.85 11.91
N PRO A 2 23.26 -23.54 11.67
CA PRO A 2 22.62 -22.85 10.56
C PRO A 2 22.91 -23.42 9.17
N LYS A 3 24.15 -23.83 8.88
CA LYS A 3 24.53 -24.35 7.55
C LYS A 3 23.82 -25.66 7.18
N ILE A 4 23.65 -26.59 8.12
CA ILE A 4 22.95 -27.87 7.88
C ILE A 4 21.45 -27.61 7.67
N VAL A 5 20.87 -26.71 8.48
CA VAL A 5 19.45 -26.32 8.36
C VAL A 5 19.19 -25.69 6.99
N ASN A 6 20.07 -24.77 6.55
CA ASN A 6 19.95 -24.11 5.24
C ASN A 6 20.10 -25.11 4.07
N GLN A 7 20.98 -26.08 4.17
CA GLN A 7 21.21 -27.06 3.11
C GLN A 7 20.09 -28.09 2.96
N ILE A 8 19.49 -28.53 4.06
CA ILE A 8 18.50 -29.64 4.06
C ILE A 8 17.08 -29.08 4.10
N MET A 9 16.79 -28.16 5.00
CA MET A 9 15.41 -27.69 5.22
C MET A 9 14.98 -26.63 4.21
N LYS A 10 15.84 -25.72 3.78
CA LYS A 10 15.50 -24.62 2.88
C LYS A 10 14.86 -25.12 1.56
N PRO A 11 15.41 -26.10 0.82
CA PRO A 11 14.78 -26.60 -0.41
C PRO A 11 13.38 -27.18 -0.16
N PHE A 12 13.19 -27.91 0.93
CA PHE A 12 11.88 -28.47 1.31
C PHE A 12 10.88 -27.36 1.64
N LEU A 13 11.27 -26.40 2.46
CA LEU A 13 10.43 -25.25 2.83
C LEU A 13 10.10 -24.39 1.61
N GLN A 14 11.08 -24.15 0.75
CA GLN A 14 10.89 -23.42 -0.50
C GLN A 14 9.88 -24.14 -1.39
N TYR A 15 10.02 -25.45 -1.60
CA TYR A 15 9.05 -26.24 -2.38
C TYR A 15 7.65 -26.12 -1.79
N TYR A 16 7.49 -26.37 -0.48
CA TYR A 16 6.20 -26.34 0.19
C TYR A 16 5.55 -24.95 0.14
N SER A 17 6.32 -23.89 0.37
CA SER A 17 5.79 -22.53 0.45
C SER A 17 5.55 -21.87 -0.92
N MET A 18 6.26 -22.30 -1.97
CA MET A 18 6.20 -21.64 -3.29
C MET A 18 5.40 -22.44 -4.33
N ASN A 19 5.10 -23.73 -4.06
CA ASN A 19 4.46 -24.60 -5.07
C ASN A 19 3.07 -24.10 -5.52
N TRP A 20 2.32 -23.47 -4.63
CA TRP A 20 1.00 -22.92 -4.93
C TRP A 20 1.02 -21.81 -6.00
N LEU A 21 2.14 -21.11 -6.17
CA LEU A 21 2.32 -20.10 -7.22
C LEU A 21 2.24 -20.70 -8.62
N LYS A 22 2.56 -21.99 -8.76
CA LYS A 22 2.51 -22.72 -10.02
C LYS A 22 1.14 -23.31 -10.35
N GLU A 23 0.14 -23.10 -9.47
CA GLU A 23 -1.22 -23.54 -9.70
C GLU A 23 -1.83 -22.81 -10.89
N ARG A 24 -2.10 -23.54 -11.96
CA ARG A 24 -2.65 -22.96 -13.20
C ARG A 24 -4.15 -22.75 -13.16
N ASP A 25 -4.84 -23.67 -12.49
CA ASP A 25 -6.30 -23.63 -12.32
C ASP A 25 -6.67 -23.44 -10.85
N TYR A 26 -6.35 -22.23 -10.33
CA TYR A 26 -6.69 -21.90 -8.96
C TYR A 26 -8.15 -21.48 -8.78
N LYS A 27 -8.92 -21.30 -9.88
CA LYS A 27 -10.31 -20.82 -9.83
C LYS A 27 -11.20 -21.74 -8.98
N ALA A 28 -11.16 -23.06 -9.21
CA ALA A 28 -11.96 -23.99 -8.42
C ALA A 28 -11.62 -23.95 -6.93
N LYS A 29 -10.34 -23.73 -6.58
CA LYS A 29 -9.89 -23.57 -5.19
C LYS A 29 -10.41 -22.28 -4.58
N VAL A 30 -10.34 -21.17 -5.31
CA VAL A 30 -10.90 -19.86 -4.92
C VAL A 30 -12.41 -19.96 -4.70
N ASP A 31 -13.15 -20.62 -5.63
CA ASP A 31 -14.60 -20.84 -5.51
C ASP A 31 -14.94 -21.70 -4.27
N GLY A 32 -14.07 -22.63 -3.89
CA GLY A 32 -14.19 -23.39 -2.65
C GLY A 32 -14.00 -22.52 -1.41
N LEU A 33 -12.92 -21.74 -1.38
CA LEU A 33 -12.57 -20.88 -0.25
C LEU A 33 -13.64 -19.80 0.01
N ILE A 34 -14.15 -19.15 -1.04
CA ILE A 34 -15.18 -18.11 -0.87
C ILE A 34 -16.51 -18.72 -0.39
N ARG A 35 -16.91 -19.89 -0.89
CA ARG A 35 -18.11 -20.59 -0.39
C ARG A 35 -17.98 -20.96 1.08
N ASP A 36 -16.82 -21.44 1.51
CA ASP A 36 -16.57 -21.77 2.91
C ASP A 36 -16.56 -20.53 3.80
N HIS A 37 -16.02 -19.42 3.30
CA HIS A 37 -16.06 -18.16 4.02
C HIS A 37 -17.50 -17.64 4.17
N LEU A 38 -18.28 -17.61 3.09
CA LEU A 38 -19.68 -17.18 3.14
C LEU A 38 -20.56 -18.06 4.06
N ARG A 39 -20.28 -19.37 4.16
CA ARG A 39 -20.96 -20.23 5.15
C ARG A 39 -20.68 -19.81 6.58
N LYS A 40 -19.48 -19.32 6.90
CA LYS A 40 -19.15 -18.79 8.23
C LYS A 40 -19.88 -17.48 8.46
N VAL A 41 -19.79 -16.56 7.48
CA VAL A 41 -20.46 -15.24 7.52
C VAL A 41 -21.98 -15.39 7.68
N ALA A 42 -22.63 -16.33 7.00
CA ALA A 42 -24.08 -16.58 7.08
C ALA A 42 -24.59 -16.83 8.51
N ARG A 43 -23.72 -17.24 9.43
CA ARG A 43 -24.06 -17.50 10.84
C ARG A 43 -23.92 -16.26 11.74
N THR A 44 -23.44 -15.15 11.22
CA THR A 44 -23.11 -13.93 11.98
C THR A 44 -24.20 -12.86 11.86
N GLY A 45 -24.17 -11.86 12.77
CA GLY A 45 -25.01 -10.67 12.68
C GLY A 45 -24.71 -9.85 11.42
N ILE A 46 -23.42 -9.72 11.08
CA ILE A 46 -22.96 -9.09 9.82
C ILE A 46 -23.58 -9.80 8.63
N GLY A 47 -23.49 -11.14 8.56
CA GLY A 47 -24.05 -11.94 7.47
C GLY A 47 -25.57 -11.78 7.34
N ARG A 48 -26.31 -11.81 8.46
CA ARG A 48 -27.77 -11.57 8.46
C ARG A 48 -28.10 -10.19 7.88
N LYS A 49 -27.37 -9.15 8.27
CA LYS A 49 -27.59 -7.78 7.79
C LYS A 49 -27.25 -7.64 6.29
N LEU A 50 -26.28 -8.41 5.78
CA LEU A 50 -25.94 -8.50 4.36
C LEU A 50 -26.87 -9.40 3.55
N GLY A 51 -27.81 -10.08 4.18
CA GLY A 51 -28.70 -11.04 3.50
C GLY A 51 -28.02 -12.36 3.11
N VAL A 52 -26.81 -12.65 3.65
CA VAL A 52 -26.06 -13.88 3.33
C VAL A 52 -26.70 -15.07 4.02
N LYS A 53 -27.05 -16.08 3.22
CA LYS A 53 -27.61 -17.37 3.64
C LYS A 53 -26.69 -18.52 3.20
N PRO A 54 -26.82 -19.71 3.79
CA PRO A 54 -26.14 -20.88 3.26
C PRO A 54 -26.47 -21.08 1.77
N GLY A 55 -25.44 -21.09 0.92
CA GLY A 55 -25.58 -21.24 -0.53
C GLY A 55 -25.66 -19.90 -1.31
N THR A 56 -25.67 -18.75 -0.66
CA THR A 56 -25.57 -17.45 -1.33
C THR A 56 -24.30 -17.39 -2.17
N SER A 57 -24.44 -16.96 -3.43
CA SER A 57 -23.28 -16.67 -4.29
C SER A 57 -22.65 -15.35 -3.86
N ILE A 58 -21.33 -15.24 -3.98
CA ILE A 58 -20.65 -13.96 -3.69
C ILE A 58 -21.18 -12.81 -4.57
N ARG A 59 -21.62 -13.10 -5.78
CA ARG A 59 -22.17 -12.11 -6.71
C ARG A 59 -23.49 -11.51 -6.23
N ASP A 60 -24.24 -12.24 -5.40
CA ASP A 60 -25.51 -11.79 -4.83
C ASP A 60 -25.34 -10.96 -3.56
N VAL A 61 -24.10 -10.85 -3.04
CA VAL A 61 -23.80 -10.05 -1.85
C VAL A 61 -23.51 -8.61 -2.29
N PRO A 62 -24.13 -7.59 -1.66
CA PRO A 62 -23.87 -6.19 -2.00
C PRO A 62 -22.43 -5.78 -1.69
N LEU A 63 -21.95 -4.73 -2.36
CA LEU A 63 -20.70 -4.08 -1.99
C LEU A 63 -20.83 -3.43 -0.62
N THR A 64 -19.76 -3.48 0.16
CA THR A 64 -19.73 -2.91 1.51
C THR A 64 -18.65 -1.84 1.64
N HIS A 65 -18.85 -0.93 2.59
CA HIS A 65 -17.94 0.14 2.96
C HIS A 65 -17.80 0.21 4.47
N TYR A 66 -16.88 1.01 4.96
CA TYR A 66 -16.66 1.19 6.40
C TYR A 66 -17.93 1.50 7.18
N ASN A 67 -18.80 2.38 6.66
CA ASN A 67 -20.04 2.79 7.32
C ASN A 67 -21.00 1.62 7.61
N PHE A 68 -20.95 0.56 6.79
CA PHE A 68 -21.72 -0.66 7.06
C PHE A 68 -21.20 -1.39 8.31
N TYR A 69 -19.90 -1.45 8.50
CA TYR A 69 -19.24 -2.18 9.61
C TYR A 69 -19.10 -1.35 10.88
N GLN A 70 -19.06 -0.03 10.76
CA GLN A 70 -18.81 0.89 11.89
C GLN A 70 -19.70 0.59 13.10
N PRO A 71 -21.03 0.40 13.00
CA PRO A 71 -21.88 0.10 14.15
C PRO A 71 -21.48 -1.20 14.88
N PHE A 72 -21.03 -2.23 14.13
CA PHE A 72 -20.56 -3.48 14.69
C PHE A 72 -19.21 -3.33 15.41
N PHE A 73 -18.32 -2.49 14.86
CA PHE A 73 -17.00 -2.26 15.46
C PHE A 73 -17.06 -1.36 16.69
N GLU A 74 -17.98 -0.41 16.73
CA GLU A 74 -18.19 0.48 17.86
C GLU A 74 -18.92 -0.23 19.02
N ASN A 75 -19.95 -1.02 18.72
CA ASN A 75 -20.78 -1.73 19.67
C ASN A 75 -20.87 -3.23 19.34
N PRO A 76 -19.78 -4.00 19.53
CA PRO A 76 -19.75 -5.39 19.16
C PRO A 76 -20.59 -6.28 20.07
N HIS A 77 -21.44 -7.14 19.48
CA HIS A 77 -22.25 -8.11 20.20
C HIS A 77 -21.81 -9.56 19.93
N VAL A 78 -22.10 -10.43 20.86
CA VAL A 78 -21.88 -11.88 20.67
C VAL A 78 -22.71 -12.37 19.49
N GLY A 79 -22.05 -13.08 18.57
CA GLY A 79 -22.67 -13.62 17.36
C GLY A 79 -22.75 -12.67 16.17
N ASP A 80 -22.20 -11.46 16.28
CA ASP A 80 -22.06 -10.54 15.12
C ASP A 80 -20.92 -10.95 14.17
N PHE A 81 -19.94 -11.68 14.68
CA PHE A 81 -18.67 -11.97 14.03
C PHE A 81 -18.43 -13.48 13.84
N ILE A 82 -17.51 -13.82 12.95
CA ILE A 82 -17.12 -15.22 12.65
C ILE A 82 -16.45 -15.90 13.88
N TYR A 83 -15.64 -15.13 14.61
CA TYR A 83 -14.90 -15.63 15.78
C TYR A 83 -15.52 -15.09 17.08
N PRO A 84 -15.24 -15.72 18.24
CA PRO A 84 -15.64 -15.16 19.53
C PRO A 84 -15.07 -13.75 19.73
N ILE A 85 -15.86 -12.83 20.31
CA ILE A 85 -15.48 -11.41 20.44
C ILE A 85 -14.15 -11.21 21.18
N GLY A 86 -13.79 -12.07 22.12
CA GLY A 86 -12.51 -12.05 22.84
C GLY A 86 -11.28 -12.38 21.97
N ASP A 87 -11.49 -12.90 20.75
CA ASP A 87 -10.42 -13.14 19.78
C ASP A 87 -10.05 -11.87 18.98
N TYR A 88 -10.87 -10.80 19.06
CA TYR A 88 -10.64 -9.61 18.25
C TYR A 88 -9.68 -8.62 18.90
N LEU A 89 -8.83 -8.06 18.04
CA LEU A 89 -7.99 -6.90 18.33
C LEU A 89 -8.69 -5.65 17.80
N ARG A 90 -8.72 -4.61 18.62
CA ARG A 90 -9.11 -3.28 18.17
C ARG A 90 -7.89 -2.59 17.59
N VAL A 91 -7.91 -2.30 16.29
CA VAL A 91 -6.84 -1.64 15.58
C VAL A 91 -7.31 -0.32 14.98
N LEU A 92 -6.39 0.64 14.90
CA LEU A 92 -6.66 1.96 14.35
C LEU A 92 -6.01 2.09 12.97
N THR A 93 -6.67 2.78 12.05
CA THR A 93 -6.02 3.20 10.81
C THR A 93 -5.04 4.33 11.07
N SER A 94 -4.02 4.47 10.23
CA SER A 94 -3.01 5.54 10.33
C SER A 94 -3.55 6.97 10.06
N GLY A 95 -4.84 7.10 9.75
CA GLY A 95 -5.56 8.39 9.73
C GLY A 95 -4.96 9.49 8.86
N THR A 96 -4.59 9.18 7.60
CA THR A 96 -4.10 10.22 6.66
C THR A 96 -5.20 11.18 6.19
N MET A 97 -6.49 10.79 6.33
CA MET A 97 -7.66 11.52 5.84
C MET A 97 -8.77 11.54 6.90
N GLY A 98 -8.62 12.30 7.99
CA GLY A 98 -9.65 12.47 9.04
C GLY A 98 -9.41 11.64 10.30
N LYS A 99 -10.45 11.45 11.12
CA LYS A 99 -10.34 10.67 12.37
C LYS A 99 -9.97 9.21 12.08
N PRO A 100 -9.05 8.62 12.88
CA PRO A 100 -8.69 7.21 12.71
C PRO A 100 -9.93 6.32 12.77
N LYS A 101 -10.08 5.45 11.78
CA LYS A 101 -11.15 4.44 11.80
C LYS A 101 -10.73 3.27 12.67
N THR A 102 -11.68 2.73 13.42
CA THR A 102 -11.46 1.53 14.23
C THR A 102 -11.90 0.30 13.44
N PHE A 103 -11.05 -0.71 13.41
CA PHE A 103 -11.40 -2.04 12.91
C PHE A 103 -11.26 -3.08 14.03
N LEU A 104 -12.07 -4.13 13.94
CA LEU A 104 -11.92 -5.32 14.77
C LEU A 104 -11.33 -6.44 13.89
N LEU A 105 -10.13 -6.90 14.24
CA LEU A 105 -9.43 -7.96 13.50
C LEU A 105 -9.30 -9.21 14.38
N PRO A 106 -9.70 -10.38 13.89
CA PRO A 106 -9.56 -11.63 14.65
C PRO A 106 -8.10 -12.08 14.69
N LYS A 107 -7.56 -12.34 15.90
CA LYS A 107 -6.21 -12.89 16.11
C LYS A 107 -6.01 -14.22 15.40
N THR A 108 -7.01 -15.10 15.46
CA THR A 108 -7.00 -16.38 14.75
C THR A 108 -6.92 -16.19 13.24
N GLY A 109 -7.69 -15.23 12.68
CA GLY A 109 -7.64 -14.91 11.25
C GLY A 109 -6.30 -14.35 10.83
N LEU A 110 -5.74 -13.42 11.62
CA LEU A 110 -4.41 -12.85 11.42
C LEU A 110 -3.33 -13.95 11.43
N TRP A 111 -3.35 -14.82 12.42
CA TRP A 111 -2.41 -15.93 12.52
C TRP A 111 -2.51 -16.90 11.32
N ASN A 112 -3.72 -17.26 10.92
CA ASN A 112 -3.95 -18.11 9.74
C ASN A 112 -3.41 -17.48 8.45
N SER A 113 -3.54 -16.18 8.30
CA SER A 113 -2.95 -15.43 7.18
C SER A 113 -1.43 -15.52 7.22
N ILE A 114 -0.80 -15.21 8.36
CA ILE A 114 0.66 -15.27 8.52
C ILE A 114 1.21 -16.67 8.23
N GLN A 115 0.54 -17.72 8.71
CA GLN A 115 0.97 -19.11 8.42
C GLN A 115 0.96 -19.44 6.93
N LYS A 116 0.00 -18.91 6.18
CA LYS A 116 -0.09 -19.13 4.73
C LYS A 116 0.90 -18.29 3.93
N THR A 117 1.14 -17.04 4.34
CA THR A 117 1.89 -16.07 3.55
C THR A 117 3.35 -15.94 3.98
N GLY A 118 3.68 -16.15 5.27
CA GLY A 118 4.94 -15.72 5.87
C GLY A 118 6.21 -16.25 5.20
N LEU A 119 6.32 -17.58 4.97
CA LEU A 119 7.49 -18.13 4.29
C LEU A 119 7.55 -17.74 2.82
N THR A 120 6.41 -17.76 2.11
CA THR A 120 6.35 -17.29 0.72
C THR A 120 6.84 -15.85 0.62
N PHE A 121 6.38 -15.01 1.54
CA PHE A 121 6.79 -13.61 1.64
C PHE A 121 8.30 -13.46 1.81
N GLN A 122 8.91 -14.17 2.78
CA GLN A 122 10.35 -14.12 3.01
C GLN A 122 11.16 -14.55 1.79
N PHE A 123 10.73 -15.62 1.11
CA PHE A 123 11.39 -16.11 -0.10
C PHE A 123 11.28 -15.14 -1.27
N LEU A 124 10.13 -14.50 -1.44
CA LEU A 124 9.94 -13.50 -2.50
C LEU A 124 10.71 -12.20 -2.20
N CYS A 125 10.76 -11.77 -0.94
CA CYS A 125 11.54 -10.59 -0.53
C CYS A 125 13.03 -10.74 -0.83
N THR A 126 13.55 -11.96 -0.70
CA THR A 126 14.97 -12.27 -0.89
C THR A 126 15.30 -12.92 -2.24
N HIS A 127 14.36 -12.89 -3.19
CA HIS A 127 14.61 -13.39 -4.54
C HIS A 127 15.32 -12.30 -5.37
N ASP A 128 16.54 -12.59 -5.82
CA ASP A 128 17.39 -11.64 -6.55
C ASP A 128 17.12 -11.57 -8.07
N GLY A 129 16.12 -12.32 -8.56
CA GLY A 129 15.75 -12.50 -9.96
C GLY A 129 16.23 -13.86 -10.54
N GLN A 130 17.20 -14.50 -9.91
CA GLN A 130 17.71 -15.81 -10.30
C GLN A 130 17.46 -16.88 -9.25
N LYS A 131 17.63 -16.55 -7.98
CA LYS A 131 17.49 -17.48 -6.86
C LYS A 131 17.02 -16.78 -5.60
N ILE A 132 16.55 -17.59 -4.64
CA ILE A 132 16.22 -17.16 -3.28
C ILE A 132 17.50 -17.12 -2.46
N THR A 133 17.86 -15.95 -1.95
CA THR A 133 19.05 -15.70 -1.14
C THR A 133 18.79 -15.77 0.36
N TYR A 134 17.54 -15.97 0.79
CA TYR A 134 17.14 -16.14 2.17
C TYR A 134 17.97 -17.21 2.88
N GLU A 135 18.33 -16.94 4.14
CA GLU A 135 18.96 -17.87 5.07
C GLU A 135 18.28 -17.81 6.44
N VAL A 136 18.24 -18.95 7.12
CA VAL A 136 17.78 -19.02 8.51
C VAL A 136 18.70 -18.17 9.39
N GLY A 137 18.09 -17.23 10.11
CA GLY A 137 18.82 -16.26 10.94
C GLY A 137 19.03 -14.90 10.29
N ASP A 138 18.53 -14.69 9.05
CA ASP A 138 18.57 -13.37 8.42
C ASP A 138 18.01 -12.30 9.35
N VAL A 139 18.69 -11.14 9.39
CA VAL A 139 18.32 -10.00 10.20
C VAL A 139 17.42 -9.08 9.38
N VAL A 140 16.20 -8.88 9.87
CA VAL A 140 15.17 -8.04 9.24
C VAL A 140 15.01 -6.76 10.05
N TYR A 141 15.37 -5.66 9.45
CA TYR A 141 15.11 -4.33 10.00
C TYR A 141 13.75 -3.81 9.56
N HIS A 142 13.04 -3.18 10.49
CA HIS A 142 11.84 -2.44 10.15
C HIS A 142 11.71 -1.15 10.96
N ASN A 143 11.21 -0.09 10.32
CA ASN A 143 10.93 1.19 10.98
C ASN A 143 9.42 1.48 11.14
N MET A 144 8.60 0.44 11.04
CA MET A 144 7.16 0.56 11.20
C MET A 144 6.77 0.81 12.67
N PRO A 145 5.68 1.54 12.94
CA PRO A 145 5.23 1.78 14.30
C PRO A 145 4.77 0.49 14.97
N GLY A 146 5.07 0.36 16.26
CA GLY A 146 4.54 -0.66 17.15
C GLY A 146 3.15 -0.31 17.70
N GLY A 147 2.73 -0.99 18.78
CA GLY A 147 1.52 -0.67 19.52
C GLY A 147 0.22 -1.06 18.82
N GLN A 148 -0.74 -0.15 18.74
CA GLN A 148 -2.12 -0.42 18.27
C GLN A 148 -2.29 -0.48 16.74
N PHE A 149 -1.20 -0.34 15.98
CA PHE A 149 -1.22 -0.47 14.53
C PHE A 149 -1.06 -1.94 14.13
N ILE A 150 -1.61 -2.30 12.97
CA ILE A 150 -1.53 -3.68 12.45
C ILE A 150 -0.08 -4.17 12.31
N SER A 151 0.84 -3.28 11.94
CA SER A 151 2.28 -3.56 11.86
C SER A 151 2.87 -4.01 13.20
N GLY A 152 2.46 -3.40 14.31
CA GLY A 152 2.89 -3.80 15.65
C GLY A 152 2.41 -5.19 16.03
N PHE A 153 1.16 -5.54 15.67
CA PHE A 153 0.64 -6.89 15.89
C PHE A 153 1.32 -7.93 15.03
N TYR A 154 1.63 -7.62 13.76
CA TYR A 154 2.42 -8.50 12.90
C TYR A 154 3.80 -8.79 13.51
N TYR A 155 4.51 -7.73 13.91
CA TYR A 155 5.80 -7.84 14.57
C TYR A 155 5.74 -8.75 15.80
N ASP A 156 4.80 -8.50 16.71
CA ASP A 156 4.65 -9.26 17.94
C ASP A 156 4.40 -10.76 17.66
N ILE A 157 3.54 -11.09 16.69
CA ILE A 157 3.26 -12.47 16.31
C ILE A 157 4.48 -13.12 15.65
N ILE A 158 5.14 -12.45 14.72
CA ILE A 158 6.30 -12.98 13.99
C ILE A 158 7.44 -13.27 14.97
N THR A 159 7.73 -12.34 15.87
CA THR A 159 8.79 -12.47 16.87
C THR A 159 8.47 -13.60 17.86
N ARG A 160 7.27 -13.61 18.45
CA ARG A 160 6.90 -14.63 19.46
C ARG A 160 6.78 -16.03 18.89
N LYS A 161 6.42 -16.18 17.61
CA LYS A 161 6.22 -17.47 16.95
C LYS A 161 7.38 -17.87 16.07
N HIS A 162 8.45 -17.08 16.03
CA HIS A 162 9.64 -17.31 15.19
C HIS A 162 9.29 -17.60 13.73
N VAL A 163 8.32 -16.85 13.18
CA VAL A 163 7.86 -17.05 11.80
C VAL A 163 8.99 -16.74 10.84
N GLY A 164 9.30 -17.69 9.95
CA GLY A 164 10.36 -17.51 8.96
C GLY A 164 11.77 -17.64 9.51
N TRP A 165 11.94 -17.94 10.80
CA TRP A 165 13.25 -18.08 11.48
C TRP A 165 14.20 -16.90 11.19
N ILE A 166 13.69 -15.68 11.23
CA ILE A 166 14.39 -14.43 11.09
C ILE A 166 14.60 -13.78 12.45
N THR A 167 15.53 -12.83 12.50
CA THR A 167 15.72 -11.95 13.65
C THR A 167 15.21 -10.56 13.28
N GLU A 168 14.14 -10.11 13.93
CA GLU A 168 13.61 -8.76 13.69
C GLU A 168 14.24 -7.73 14.61
N VAL A 169 14.62 -6.59 14.04
CA VAL A 169 15.24 -5.45 14.71
C VAL A 169 14.71 -4.13 14.15
N PRO A 170 14.78 -3.01 14.90
CA PRO A 170 15.00 -2.93 16.34
C PRO A 170 13.71 -3.19 17.11
N ASP A 171 13.69 -2.92 18.43
CA ASP A 171 12.47 -2.95 19.25
C ASP A 171 11.39 -2.06 18.59
N PRO A 172 10.16 -2.58 18.36
CA PRO A 172 9.08 -1.84 17.70
C PRO A 172 8.62 -0.61 18.48
N ASN A 173 8.88 -0.54 19.79
CA ASN A 173 8.48 0.56 20.66
C ASN A 173 9.43 1.77 20.60
N LEU A 174 10.59 1.64 19.95
CA LEU A 174 11.48 2.78 19.71
C LEU A 174 10.80 3.83 18.84
N SER A 175 11.15 5.09 19.05
CA SER A 175 10.73 6.18 18.16
C SER A 175 11.29 5.97 16.75
N PHE A 176 10.66 6.64 15.79
CA PHE A 176 11.10 6.58 14.39
C PHE A 176 12.59 6.96 14.24
N GLN A 177 13.04 8.04 14.91
CA GLN A 177 14.42 8.48 14.83
C GLN A 177 15.39 7.47 15.46
N GLU A 178 15.06 6.89 16.61
CA GLU A 178 15.87 5.84 17.24
C GLU A 178 16.02 4.62 16.35
N LYS A 179 14.97 4.26 15.58
CA LYS A 179 15.04 3.18 14.59
C LYS A 179 15.98 3.52 13.44
N VAL A 180 15.93 4.76 12.93
CA VAL A 180 16.87 5.23 11.90
C VAL A 180 18.30 5.20 12.43
N ASP A 181 18.53 5.69 13.64
CA ASP A 181 19.87 5.68 14.28
C ASP A 181 20.37 4.26 14.51
N TYR A 182 19.49 3.33 14.89
CA TYR A 182 19.79 1.91 14.96
C TYR A 182 20.27 1.37 13.61
N PHE A 183 19.54 1.67 12.53
CA PHE A 183 19.91 1.24 11.18
C PHE A 183 21.28 1.78 10.79
N LEU A 184 21.54 3.06 10.99
CA LEU A 184 22.83 3.70 10.67
C LEU A 184 23.99 3.06 11.39
N LYS A 185 23.79 2.57 12.62
CA LYS A 185 24.79 1.89 13.42
C LYS A 185 25.02 0.44 13.00
N HIS A 186 23.98 -0.26 12.53
CA HIS A 186 23.99 -1.72 12.32
C HIS A 186 23.75 -2.15 10.87
N TYR A 187 23.73 -1.23 9.88
CA TYR A 187 23.34 -1.54 8.51
C TYR A 187 24.14 -2.67 7.84
N LYS A 188 25.38 -2.92 8.27
CA LYS A 188 26.24 -4.02 7.77
C LYS A 188 25.80 -5.40 8.27
N GLU A 189 24.99 -5.45 9.31
CA GLU A 189 24.47 -6.67 9.93
C GLU A 189 23.04 -6.98 9.47
N ILE A 190 22.41 -6.06 8.72
CA ILE A 190 21.03 -6.16 8.26
C ILE A 190 21.00 -6.81 6.88
N ASP A 191 20.24 -7.89 6.76
CA ASP A 191 20.03 -8.62 5.50
C ASP A 191 18.84 -8.08 4.71
N ILE A 192 17.76 -7.73 5.39
CA ILE A 192 16.50 -7.25 4.77
C ILE A 192 16.09 -5.97 5.48
N ALA A 193 15.73 -4.94 4.73
CA ALA A 193 15.22 -3.70 5.31
C ALA A 193 13.78 -3.43 4.85
N TYR A 194 12.89 -3.20 5.83
CA TYR A 194 11.55 -2.71 5.61
C TYR A 194 11.45 -1.27 6.09
N MET A 195 11.45 -0.32 5.17
CA MET A 195 11.33 1.11 5.44
C MET A 195 10.69 1.84 4.25
N THR A 196 10.32 3.11 4.47
CA THR A 196 9.84 3.96 3.38
C THR A 196 10.98 4.35 2.45
N VAL A 197 10.65 4.61 1.18
CA VAL A 197 11.62 5.10 0.18
C VAL A 197 12.20 6.45 0.62
N THR A 198 11.38 7.33 1.20
CA THR A 198 11.82 8.61 1.76
C THR A 198 12.84 8.42 2.88
N THR A 199 12.59 7.50 3.82
CA THR A 199 13.58 7.19 4.87
C THR A 199 14.90 6.71 4.27
N LEU A 200 14.84 5.81 3.29
CA LEU A 200 16.04 5.30 2.63
C LEU A 200 16.85 6.42 1.96
N LEU A 201 16.19 7.23 1.12
CA LEU A 201 16.87 8.17 0.24
C LEU A 201 17.23 9.49 0.92
N ASP A 202 16.44 9.94 1.89
CA ASP A 202 16.62 11.27 2.52
C ASP A 202 17.29 11.20 3.89
N GLN A 203 17.17 10.09 4.61
CA GLN A 203 17.67 9.99 5.98
C GLN A 203 18.82 8.98 6.15
N VAL A 204 18.82 7.88 5.41
CA VAL A 204 19.79 6.79 5.54
C VAL A 204 20.95 6.96 4.56
N TYR A 205 20.66 6.95 3.26
CA TYR A 205 21.69 6.95 2.23
C TYR A 205 22.62 8.17 2.26
N PRO A 206 22.15 9.42 2.50
CA PRO A 206 23.04 10.57 2.57
C PRO A 206 24.06 10.52 3.72
N LYS A 207 23.78 9.74 4.77
CA LYS A 207 24.68 9.58 5.93
C LYS A 207 25.66 8.42 5.73
N ILE A 208 25.26 7.36 5.03
CA ILE A 208 26.12 6.18 4.79
C ILE A 208 27.02 6.41 3.57
N GLN A 209 26.52 7.00 2.50
CA GLN A 209 27.24 7.34 1.26
C GLN A 209 27.95 6.16 0.57
N GLU A 210 27.56 4.93 0.90
CA GLU A 210 27.99 3.71 0.22
C GLU A 210 26.78 2.80 -0.06
N PRO A 211 26.82 1.98 -1.14
CA PRO A 211 25.73 1.06 -1.41
C PRO A 211 25.52 0.06 -0.27
N LEU A 212 24.28 -0.08 0.16
CA LEU A 212 23.85 -1.11 1.10
C LEU A 212 23.90 -2.48 0.38
N LYS A 213 24.24 -3.54 1.10
CA LYS A 213 24.28 -4.90 0.51
C LYS A 213 23.12 -5.74 1.02
N LEU A 214 21.89 -5.27 0.79
CA LEU A 214 20.70 -5.94 1.27
C LEU A 214 20.32 -7.13 0.36
N LYS A 215 19.89 -8.24 0.95
CA LYS A 215 19.24 -9.37 0.27
C LYS A 215 17.85 -8.97 -0.23
N GLY A 216 17.17 -8.06 0.48
CA GLY A 216 15.85 -7.56 0.13
C GLY A 216 15.59 -6.16 0.69
N PHE A 217 14.95 -5.32 -0.11
CA PHE A 217 14.41 -4.03 0.31
C PHE A 217 12.89 -4.04 0.14
N LEU A 218 12.17 -3.94 1.25
CA LEU A 218 10.72 -4.00 1.31
C LEU A 218 10.14 -2.63 1.62
N THR A 219 9.11 -2.26 0.90
CA THR A 219 8.38 -1.01 1.12
C THR A 219 6.92 -1.13 0.71
N THR A 220 6.07 -0.26 1.26
CA THR A 220 4.68 -0.08 0.82
C THR A 220 4.49 1.23 0.06
N ASP A 221 5.57 1.93 -0.24
CA ASP A 221 5.50 3.22 -0.91
C ASP A 221 5.21 3.08 -2.39
N ARG A 222 4.41 3.98 -2.90
CA ARG A 222 4.06 4.10 -4.31
C ARG A 222 5.27 4.46 -5.17
N SER A 223 6.12 5.35 -4.66
CA SER A 223 7.35 5.79 -5.33
C SER A 223 8.35 4.65 -5.61
N ALA A 224 8.17 3.49 -4.99
CA ALA A 224 9.04 2.33 -5.20
C ALA A 224 9.07 1.87 -6.67
N TYR A 225 7.95 1.95 -7.38
CA TYR A 225 7.89 1.58 -8.79
C TYR A 225 8.67 2.56 -9.67
N VAL A 226 8.49 3.85 -9.45
CA VAL A 226 9.17 4.92 -10.22
C VAL A 226 10.66 4.95 -9.91
N LEU A 227 11.03 4.84 -8.63
CA LEU A 227 12.40 4.95 -8.13
C LEU A 227 13.15 3.60 -8.06
N ARG A 228 12.62 2.54 -8.68
CA ARG A 228 13.15 1.17 -8.53
C ARG A 228 14.63 1.02 -8.88
N ASP A 229 15.10 1.73 -9.91
CA ASP A 229 16.50 1.65 -10.34
C ASP A 229 17.41 2.38 -9.35
N LYS A 230 16.99 3.52 -8.82
CA LYS A 230 17.69 4.24 -7.77
C LYS A 230 17.75 3.43 -6.46
N ILE A 231 16.64 2.80 -6.10
CA ILE A 231 16.60 1.89 -4.94
C ILE A 231 17.58 0.73 -5.14
N LYS A 232 17.61 0.14 -6.33
CA LYS A 232 18.57 -0.93 -6.66
C LYS A 232 20.02 -0.48 -6.55
N GLU A 233 20.33 0.72 -7.04
CA GLU A 233 21.66 1.33 -6.92
C GLU A 233 22.08 1.46 -5.45
N VAL A 234 21.17 1.99 -4.61
CA VAL A 234 21.45 2.27 -3.20
C VAL A 234 21.48 1.00 -2.35
N THR A 235 20.57 0.07 -2.56
CA THR A 235 20.38 -1.09 -1.66
C THR A 235 21.02 -2.38 -2.14
N GLY A 236 21.35 -2.48 -3.42
CA GLY A 236 21.75 -3.74 -4.07
C GLY A 236 20.55 -4.63 -4.45
N SER A 237 19.33 -4.32 -4.01
CA SER A 237 18.11 -5.09 -4.27
C SER A 237 17.05 -4.23 -4.94
N TYR A 238 16.32 -4.77 -5.91
CA TYR A 238 15.10 -4.12 -6.40
C TYR A 238 14.04 -4.06 -5.30
N PRO A 239 13.21 -3.00 -5.26
CA PRO A 239 12.17 -2.90 -4.24
C PRO A 239 11.16 -4.04 -4.36
N LYS A 240 10.80 -4.59 -3.20
CA LYS A 240 9.74 -5.58 -3.01
C LYS A 240 8.54 -4.88 -2.41
N THR A 241 7.46 -4.82 -3.16
CA THR A 241 6.24 -4.14 -2.74
C THR A 241 5.17 -5.14 -2.36
N ILE A 242 4.50 -4.88 -1.26
CA ILE A 242 3.35 -5.65 -0.78
C ILE A 242 2.12 -4.76 -0.77
N PHE A 243 0.96 -5.40 -0.77
CA PHE A 243 -0.28 -4.71 -0.50
C PHE A 243 -0.96 -5.30 0.73
N GLY A 244 -1.26 -4.40 1.65
CA GLY A 244 -1.99 -4.71 2.87
C GLY A 244 -2.48 -3.43 3.51
N SER A 245 -3.55 -3.54 4.26
CA SER A 245 -4.15 -2.44 4.99
C SER A 245 -4.61 -2.89 6.37
N THR A 246 -5.02 -1.95 7.21
CA THR A 246 -5.59 -2.28 8.52
C THR A 246 -6.81 -3.20 8.36
N GLU A 247 -7.65 -2.93 7.37
CA GLU A 247 -8.90 -3.67 7.13
C GLU A 247 -8.71 -5.05 6.49
N THR A 248 -7.73 -5.19 5.61
CA THR A 248 -7.56 -6.44 4.85
C THR A 248 -6.41 -7.31 5.35
N MET A 249 -5.56 -6.80 6.24
CA MET A 249 -4.29 -7.42 6.60
C MET A 249 -3.36 -7.50 5.36
N LEU A 250 -2.35 -8.37 5.39
CA LEU A 250 -1.49 -8.64 4.24
C LEU A 250 -2.21 -9.55 3.25
N ILE A 251 -2.58 -9.03 2.08
CA ILE A 251 -3.32 -9.77 1.04
C ILE A 251 -2.57 -9.91 -0.28
N ALA A 252 -1.43 -9.23 -0.44
CA ALA A 252 -0.63 -9.35 -1.66
C ALA A 252 0.85 -9.47 -1.36
N LEU A 253 1.55 -10.18 -2.23
CA LEU A 253 2.94 -10.56 -2.12
C LEU A 253 3.75 -9.93 -3.27
N PRO A 254 5.06 -9.67 -3.08
CA PRO A 254 5.87 -8.98 -4.09
C PRO A 254 6.08 -9.82 -5.34
N SER A 255 5.97 -9.21 -6.52
CA SER A 255 6.44 -9.75 -7.77
C SER A 255 7.98 -9.74 -7.81
N VAL A 256 8.55 -10.71 -8.49
CA VAL A 256 10.00 -10.79 -8.71
C VAL A 256 10.37 -10.26 -10.10
N GLU A 257 9.60 -10.59 -11.12
CA GLU A 257 9.83 -10.12 -12.50
C GLU A 257 9.55 -8.62 -12.64
N TYR A 258 8.60 -8.07 -11.87
CA TYR A 258 8.17 -6.68 -11.96
C TYR A 258 8.48 -5.93 -10.65
N PRO A 259 9.67 -5.29 -10.51
CA PRO A 259 10.03 -4.55 -9.30
C PRO A 259 9.04 -3.45 -8.96
N GLY A 260 8.69 -3.33 -7.68
CA GLY A 260 7.70 -2.36 -7.22
C GLY A 260 6.25 -2.78 -7.48
N CYS A 261 6.03 -4.00 -7.96
CA CYS A 261 4.71 -4.59 -8.19
C CYS A 261 4.44 -5.77 -7.25
N PHE A 262 3.18 -6.19 -7.18
CA PHE A 262 2.71 -7.28 -6.33
C PHE A 262 1.61 -8.09 -7.03
N PHE A 263 1.28 -9.24 -6.45
CA PHE A 263 0.12 -10.04 -6.85
C PHE A 263 -0.70 -10.44 -5.62
N PHE A 264 -2.02 -10.57 -5.77
CA PHE A 264 -2.91 -10.93 -4.68
C PHE A 264 -2.81 -12.43 -4.38
N ASP A 265 -2.68 -12.76 -3.09
CA ASP A 265 -2.63 -14.17 -2.64
C ASP A 265 -4.06 -14.70 -2.49
N TRP A 266 -4.50 -15.45 -3.50
CA TRP A 266 -5.83 -16.05 -3.54
C TRP A 266 -6.13 -17.04 -2.38
N ARG A 267 -5.13 -17.45 -1.62
CA ARG A 267 -5.31 -18.31 -0.43
C ARG A 267 -5.81 -17.53 0.79
N VAL A 268 -5.67 -16.21 0.80
CA VAL A 268 -6.04 -15.32 1.92
C VAL A 268 -7.09 -14.30 1.58
N VAL A 269 -7.29 -13.98 0.29
CA VAL A 269 -8.29 -13.01 -0.16
C VAL A 269 -9.02 -13.46 -1.41
N TYR A 270 -10.32 -13.21 -1.47
CA TYR A 270 -11.06 -13.15 -2.71
C TYR A 270 -11.06 -11.71 -3.20
N ALA A 271 -10.37 -11.47 -4.31
CA ALA A 271 -10.23 -10.15 -4.91
C ALA A 271 -11.10 -10.05 -6.17
N GLU A 272 -11.92 -9.02 -6.23
CA GLU A 272 -12.69 -8.58 -7.41
C GLU A 272 -12.23 -7.18 -7.80
N PHE A 273 -12.43 -6.81 -9.05
CA PHE A 273 -11.89 -5.60 -9.63
C PHE A 273 -12.99 -4.82 -10.36
N LEU A 274 -13.26 -3.59 -9.91
CA LEU A 274 -14.18 -2.69 -10.55
C LEU A 274 -13.42 -1.79 -11.53
N PRO A 275 -13.70 -1.84 -12.84
CA PRO A 275 -13.05 -0.96 -13.82
C PRO A 275 -13.20 0.51 -13.46
N GLU A 276 -12.11 1.29 -13.56
CA GLU A 276 -12.08 2.71 -13.15
C GLU A 276 -13.15 3.57 -13.82
N LYS A 277 -13.49 3.29 -15.07
CA LYS A 277 -14.54 4.04 -15.82
C LYS A 277 -15.93 4.03 -15.18
N GLN A 278 -16.17 3.12 -14.25
CA GLN A 278 -17.44 2.96 -13.53
C GLN A 278 -17.38 3.55 -12.12
N ARG A 279 -16.28 4.15 -11.78
CA ARG A 279 -16.10 4.84 -10.52
C ARG A 279 -16.91 6.13 -10.49
N LEU A 280 -17.55 6.41 -9.36
CA LEU A 280 -18.22 7.69 -9.13
C LEU A 280 -17.22 8.79 -8.78
N ASP A 281 -17.53 10.01 -9.24
CA ASP A 281 -16.67 11.21 -9.11
C ASP A 281 -16.28 11.60 -7.67
N ASN A 282 -16.96 11.11 -6.67
CA ASN A 282 -16.70 11.41 -5.26
C ASN A 282 -16.10 10.25 -4.46
N GLY A 283 -15.58 9.22 -5.14
CA GLY A 283 -15.05 8.02 -4.49
C GLY A 283 -16.12 7.11 -3.89
N ALA A 284 -17.41 7.42 -4.05
CA ALA A 284 -18.48 6.51 -3.69
C ALA A 284 -18.70 5.50 -4.83
N VAL A 285 -18.82 4.23 -4.49
CA VAL A 285 -19.21 3.19 -5.44
C VAL A 285 -20.72 3.28 -5.64
N THR A 286 -21.19 3.17 -6.89
CA THR A 286 -22.63 3.12 -7.19
C THR A 286 -23.28 1.94 -6.49
N THR A 287 -24.53 2.08 -6.15
CA THR A 287 -25.30 1.14 -5.33
C THR A 287 -25.48 -0.24 -5.94
N ASP A 288 -25.12 -0.45 -7.23
CA ASP A 288 -25.30 -1.75 -7.89
C ASP A 288 -24.33 -2.03 -9.05
N PRO A 289 -22.99 -2.03 -8.85
CA PRO A 289 -22.04 -2.39 -9.89
C PRO A 289 -21.74 -3.90 -9.93
N THR A 290 -22.70 -4.76 -9.56
CA THR A 290 -22.43 -6.19 -9.40
C THR A 290 -22.11 -6.90 -10.72
N ASP A 291 -22.63 -6.39 -11.85
CA ASP A 291 -22.42 -6.98 -13.18
C ASP A 291 -21.09 -6.60 -13.81
N ASP A 292 -20.46 -5.52 -13.35
CA ASP A 292 -19.23 -4.96 -13.92
C ASP A 292 -17.96 -5.41 -13.22
N LEU A 293 -18.08 -6.12 -12.10
CA LEU A 293 -16.94 -6.65 -11.36
C LEU A 293 -16.29 -7.81 -12.11
N VAL A 294 -15.01 -7.69 -12.35
CA VAL A 294 -14.23 -8.76 -12.96
C VAL A 294 -13.47 -9.55 -11.89
N PRO A 295 -13.43 -10.88 -11.99
CA PRO A 295 -12.58 -11.71 -11.14
C PRO A 295 -11.11 -11.48 -11.50
N MET A 296 -10.19 -11.95 -10.65
CA MET A 296 -8.75 -11.86 -10.87
C MET A 296 -8.30 -12.47 -12.21
N THR A 297 -9.03 -13.49 -12.72
CA THR A 297 -8.76 -14.10 -14.03
C THR A 297 -9.30 -13.31 -15.23
N GLY A 298 -10.06 -12.25 -14.99
CA GLY A 298 -10.68 -11.44 -16.04
C GLY A 298 -10.04 -10.05 -16.22
N VAL A 299 -8.98 -9.75 -15.47
CA VAL A 299 -8.29 -8.45 -15.59
C VAL A 299 -7.46 -8.36 -16.87
N GLU A 300 -7.29 -7.15 -17.36
CA GLU A 300 -6.55 -6.84 -18.59
C GLU A 300 -5.34 -5.97 -18.28
N VAL A 301 -4.22 -6.24 -18.96
CA VAL A 301 -2.99 -5.46 -18.82
C VAL A 301 -3.22 -3.99 -19.24
N GLY A 302 -2.68 -3.06 -18.45
CA GLY A 302 -2.81 -1.62 -18.66
C GLY A 302 -4.15 -1.03 -18.21
N LYS A 303 -5.05 -1.84 -17.62
CA LYS A 303 -6.31 -1.34 -17.07
C LYS A 303 -6.17 -1.05 -15.57
N ILE A 304 -6.88 -0.02 -15.15
CA ILE A 304 -6.96 0.43 -13.75
C ILE A 304 -8.29 -0.04 -13.17
N TYR A 305 -8.22 -0.52 -11.94
CA TYR A 305 -9.35 -1.08 -11.22
C TYR A 305 -9.38 -0.59 -9.78
N GLN A 306 -10.58 -0.39 -9.26
CA GLN A 306 -10.80 -0.31 -7.81
C GLN A 306 -10.82 -1.72 -7.23
N LEU A 307 -10.09 -1.94 -6.14
CA LEU A 307 -10.04 -3.22 -5.45
C LEU A 307 -11.28 -3.44 -4.59
N ILE A 308 -11.94 -4.58 -4.77
CA ILE A 308 -13.00 -5.08 -3.89
C ILE A 308 -12.47 -6.35 -3.21
N ALA A 309 -12.35 -6.31 -1.89
CA ALA A 309 -11.69 -7.38 -1.14
C ALA A 309 -12.64 -8.13 -0.20
N THR A 310 -12.54 -9.46 -0.20
CA THR A 310 -13.12 -10.33 0.82
C THR A 310 -11.99 -11.16 1.44
N PRO A 311 -11.33 -10.69 2.52
CA PRO A 311 -10.30 -11.45 3.20
C PRO A 311 -10.90 -12.64 3.96
N TYR A 312 -10.37 -13.84 3.78
CA TYR A 312 -10.90 -15.03 4.48
C TYR A 312 -10.57 -15.09 5.98
N GLY A 313 -9.67 -14.20 6.42
CA GLY A 313 -9.22 -14.14 7.81
C GLY A 313 -10.06 -13.21 8.69
N ASN A 314 -11.03 -12.46 8.16
CA ASN A 314 -11.85 -11.52 8.92
C ASN A 314 -13.32 -11.51 8.45
N ASP A 315 -14.10 -10.54 8.91
CA ASP A 315 -15.56 -10.46 8.68
C ASP A 315 -15.95 -9.56 7.50
N LEU A 316 -14.99 -8.99 6.79
CA LEU A 316 -15.27 -8.12 5.65
C LEU A 316 -15.68 -8.96 4.43
N VAL A 317 -16.77 -8.57 3.78
CA VAL A 317 -17.28 -9.21 2.56
C VAL A 317 -17.49 -8.14 1.50
N ARG A 318 -16.92 -8.34 0.32
CA ARG A 318 -16.98 -7.40 -0.82
C ARG A 318 -16.74 -5.95 -0.41
N TYR A 319 -15.71 -5.76 0.40
CA TYR A 319 -15.33 -4.44 0.91
C TYR A 319 -14.68 -3.62 -0.19
N ALA A 320 -15.35 -2.52 -0.56
CA ALA A 320 -14.84 -1.60 -1.57
C ALA A 320 -13.69 -0.78 -0.96
N MET A 321 -12.47 -1.15 -1.34
CA MET A 321 -11.27 -0.41 -0.97
C MET A 321 -11.24 0.93 -1.71
N PRO A 322 -10.73 2.00 -1.08
CA PRO A 322 -10.48 3.23 -1.83
C PRO A 322 -9.25 3.13 -2.73
N ASP A 323 -8.63 1.97 -2.83
CA ASP A 323 -7.38 1.76 -3.52
C ASP A 323 -7.59 1.35 -4.98
N LEU A 324 -6.90 2.05 -5.88
CA LEU A 324 -6.81 1.76 -7.31
C LEU A 324 -5.52 0.99 -7.58
N VAL A 325 -5.64 -0.05 -8.40
CA VAL A 325 -4.51 -0.87 -8.84
C VAL A 325 -4.53 -0.98 -10.36
N GLU A 326 -3.35 -0.96 -10.97
CA GLU A 326 -3.19 -1.21 -12.40
C GLU A 326 -2.68 -2.63 -12.62
N CYS A 327 -3.27 -3.36 -13.55
CA CYS A 327 -2.77 -4.65 -13.97
C CYS A 327 -1.56 -4.45 -14.90
N VAL A 328 -0.38 -4.89 -14.45
CA VAL A 328 0.89 -4.72 -15.19
C VAL A 328 1.19 -5.92 -16.09
N ALA A 329 0.86 -7.13 -15.61
CA ALA A 329 1.08 -8.38 -16.33
C ALA A 329 0.10 -9.44 -15.86
N LEU A 330 -0.08 -10.50 -16.67
CA LEU A 330 -0.96 -11.64 -16.30
C LEU A 330 -0.19 -12.81 -15.68
N GLU A 331 1.12 -12.71 -15.58
CA GLU A 331 1.99 -13.74 -15.00
C GLU A 331 3.29 -13.13 -14.50
N ASP A 332 3.98 -13.84 -13.59
CA ASP A 332 5.37 -13.61 -13.21
C ASP A 332 6.16 -14.87 -13.60
N LYS A 333 6.92 -14.75 -14.70
CA LYS A 333 7.67 -15.87 -15.29
C LYS A 333 8.83 -16.33 -14.44
N VAL A 334 9.44 -15.42 -13.67
CA VAL A 334 10.60 -15.71 -12.83
C VAL A 334 10.25 -16.72 -11.75
N ILE A 335 9.05 -16.59 -11.17
CA ILE A 335 8.55 -17.52 -10.14
C ILE A 335 7.57 -18.56 -10.70
N GLY A 336 7.27 -18.50 -12.00
CA GLY A 336 6.37 -19.42 -12.69
C GLY A 336 4.90 -19.27 -12.30
N SER A 337 4.51 -18.08 -11.83
CA SER A 337 3.13 -17.79 -11.40
C SER A 337 2.27 -17.30 -12.56
N LYS A 338 1.02 -17.82 -12.62
CA LYS A 338 -0.03 -17.35 -13.56
C LYS A 338 -1.03 -16.40 -12.88
N ILE A 339 -0.69 -15.84 -11.74
CA ILE A 339 -1.48 -14.85 -11.03
C ILE A 339 -1.16 -13.49 -11.62
N PRO A 340 -2.16 -12.65 -11.97
CA PRO A 340 -1.93 -11.30 -12.47
C PRO A 340 -1.14 -10.44 -11.49
N VAL A 341 -0.24 -9.63 -12.06
CA VAL A 341 0.63 -8.72 -11.33
C VAL A 341 0.06 -7.32 -11.42
N PHE A 342 0.05 -6.63 -10.30
CA PHE A 342 -0.49 -5.29 -10.18
C PHE A 342 0.57 -4.35 -9.63
N ARG A 343 0.43 -3.07 -9.96
CA ARG A 343 1.04 -1.99 -9.19
C ARG A 343 -0.04 -1.18 -8.48
N TYR A 344 0.32 -0.56 -7.40
CA TYR A 344 -0.53 0.45 -6.79
C TYR A 344 -0.60 1.65 -7.74
N TYR A 345 -1.81 2.09 -8.09
CA TYR A 345 -1.99 3.24 -8.97
C TYR A 345 -2.24 4.52 -8.16
N ALA A 346 -3.32 4.55 -7.40
CA ALA A 346 -3.71 5.70 -6.58
C ALA A 346 -4.76 5.27 -5.53
N ARG A 347 -5.12 6.21 -4.65
CA ARG A 347 -6.39 6.07 -3.95
C ARG A 347 -7.49 6.72 -4.79
N ALA A 348 -8.68 6.14 -4.75
CA ALA A 348 -9.85 6.68 -5.43
C ALA A 348 -10.24 8.07 -4.92
N ASP A 349 -9.85 8.38 -3.66
CA ASP A 349 -10.01 9.66 -2.99
C ASP A 349 -8.75 10.57 -3.10
N ASN A 350 -7.71 10.14 -3.83
CA ASN A 350 -6.40 10.81 -3.96
C ASN A 350 -6.05 11.13 -5.42
N LEU A 351 -7.04 11.50 -6.22
CA LEU A 351 -6.84 12.12 -7.52
C LEU A 351 -7.18 13.60 -7.42
N ILE A 352 -6.36 14.44 -7.99
CA ILE A 352 -6.74 15.82 -8.29
C ILE A 352 -7.50 15.78 -9.60
N VAL A 353 -8.80 16.06 -9.54
CA VAL A 353 -9.66 16.14 -10.72
C VAL A 353 -10.06 17.59 -10.90
N LEU A 354 -9.74 18.19 -12.04
CA LEU A 354 -10.12 19.56 -12.38
C LEU A 354 -11.11 19.54 -13.54
N HIS A 355 -12.25 20.24 -13.38
CA HIS A 355 -13.29 20.39 -14.37
C HIS A 355 -13.79 19.09 -15.03
N ASN A 356 -13.63 17.94 -14.35
CA ASN A 356 -13.89 16.59 -14.88
C ASN A 356 -13.05 16.20 -16.13
N PHE A 357 -12.02 16.98 -16.44
CA PHE A 357 -11.15 16.78 -17.59
C PHE A 357 -9.87 16.04 -17.19
N THR A 358 -9.00 16.70 -16.43
CA THR A 358 -7.72 16.11 -16.06
C THR A 358 -7.84 15.36 -14.73
N ARG A 359 -7.01 14.32 -14.60
CA ARG A 359 -6.91 13.48 -13.39
C ARG A 359 -5.44 13.24 -13.12
N ILE A 360 -4.95 13.86 -12.08
CA ILE A 360 -3.54 13.82 -11.71
C ILE A 360 -3.38 13.09 -10.39
N ASN A 361 -2.51 12.08 -10.38
CA ASN A 361 -2.14 11.33 -9.19
C ASN A 361 -0.76 11.76 -8.65
N GLU A 362 -0.38 11.18 -7.51
CA GLU A 362 0.89 11.49 -6.85
C GLU A 362 2.10 11.12 -7.72
N ASP A 363 2.08 9.94 -8.37
CA ASP A 363 3.21 9.44 -9.16
C ASP A 363 3.46 10.34 -10.39
N GLU A 364 2.39 10.81 -11.01
CA GLU A 364 2.45 11.74 -12.15
C GLU A 364 3.08 13.06 -11.74
N LEU A 365 2.71 13.62 -10.58
CA LEU A 365 3.33 14.85 -10.08
C LEU A 365 4.81 14.66 -9.71
N ILE A 366 5.16 13.50 -9.12
CA ILE A 366 6.56 13.16 -8.86
C ILE A 366 7.35 13.10 -10.16
N ASP A 367 6.80 12.46 -11.19
CA ASP A 367 7.46 12.34 -12.49
C ASP A 367 7.61 13.72 -13.18
N VAL A 368 6.56 14.53 -13.14
CA VAL A 368 6.58 15.91 -13.63
C VAL A 368 7.67 16.73 -12.93
N LEU A 369 7.74 16.70 -11.60
CA LEU A 369 8.76 17.45 -10.84
C LEU A 369 10.17 16.96 -11.18
N ASN A 370 10.39 15.65 -11.23
CA ASN A 370 11.68 15.05 -11.55
C ASN A 370 12.14 15.40 -12.98
N THR A 371 11.24 15.29 -13.96
CA THR A 371 11.56 15.60 -15.37
C THR A 371 11.68 17.09 -15.62
N ALA A 372 11.04 17.94 -14.80
CA ALA A 372 11.25 19.39 -14.79
C ALA A 372 12.60 19.80 -14.19
N GLY A 373 13.36 18.85 -13.61
CA GLY A 373 14.62 19.14 -12.94
C GLY A 373 14.47 19.92 -11.64
N VAL A 374 13.35 19.72 -10.92
CA VAL A 374 13.06 20.37 -9.64
C VAL A 374 13.61 19.49 -8.51
N GLU A 375 14.57 20.02 -7.77
CA GLU A 375 15.09 19.39 -6.56
C GLU A 375 14.27 19.87 -5.35
N TYR A 376 13.46 18.99 -4.79
CA TYR A 376 12.53 19.33 -3.69
C TYR A 376 12.75 18.40 -2.48
N VAL A 377 12.38 18.89 -1.30
CA VAL A 377 12.33 18.10 -0.07
C VAL A 377 11.05 17.28 -0.06
N ASP A 378 9.90 17.96 -0.19
CA ASP A 378 8.59 17.33 -0.36
C ASP A 378 7.55 18.32 -0.88
N PHE A 379 6.35 17.85 -1.19
CA PHE A 379 5.24 18.67 -1.64
C PHE A 379 3.88 18.10 -1.18
N THR A 380 2.85 18.93 -1.26
CA THR A 380 1.45 18.49 -1.28
C THR A 380 0.68 19.31 -2.30
N ALA A 381 -0.19 18.64 -3.05
CA ALA A 381 -1.03 19.27 -4.06
C ALA A 381 -2.49 18.91 -3.86
N MET A 382 -3.39 19.82 -4.14
CA MET A 382 -4.82 19.64 -3.98
C MET A 382 -5.61 20.49 -4.95
N ARG A 383 -6.88 20.10 -5.15
CA ARG A 383 -7.84 20.96 -5.82
C ARG A 383 -8.20 22.12 -4.92
N GLU A 384 -8.12 23.33 -5.45
CA GLU A 384 -8.61 24.57 -4.82
C GLU A 384 -9.59 25.25 -5.76
N ILE A 385 -10.63 25.85 -5.19
CA ILE A 385 -11.66 26.56 -5.96
C ILE A 385 -11.64 28.00 -5.52
N GLU A 386 -11.33 28.90 -6.47
CA GLU A 386 -11.44 30.35 -6.27
C GLU A 386 -12.54 30.91 -7.19
N TYR A 387 -13.62 31.36 -6.58
CA TYR A 387 -14.86 31.78 -7.29
C TYR A 387 -15.41 30.61 -8.14
N SER A 388 -15.34 30.69 -9.47
CA SER A 388 -15.78 29.67 -10.40
C SER A 388 -14.63 28.88 -11.06
N ARG A 389 -13.39 29.16 -10.66
CA ARG A 389 -12.19 28.56 -11.26
C ARG A 389 -11.64 27.47 -10.36
N GLU A 390 -11.26 26.38 -10.96
CA GLU A 390 -10.59 25.27 -10.28
C GLU A 390 -9.10 25.29 -10.58
N TYR A 391 -8.29 25.09 -9.54
CA TYR A 391 -6.83 25.08 -9.63
C TYR A 391 -6.28 23.81 -8.97
N MET A 392 -5.18 23.32 -9.50
CA MET A 392 -4.28 22.48 -8.74
C MET A 392 -3.32 23.39 -8.00
N LYS A 393 -3.46 23.45 -6.68
CA LYS A 393 -2.54 24.20 -5.82
C LYS A 393 -1.54 23.27 -5.20
N MET A 394 -0.26 23.54 -5.45
CA MET A 394 0.88 22.80 -4.95
C MET A 394 1.63 23.63 -3.91
N TYR A 395 1.84 23.05 -2.73
CA TYR A 395 2.72 23.56 -1.68
C TYR A 395 4.00 22.73 -1.72
N ILE A 396 5.15 23.36 -1.95
CA ILE A 396 6.40 22.67 -2.18
C ILE A 396 7.56 23.30 -1.40
N GLU A 397 8.37 22.46 -0.75
CA GLU A 397 9.64 22.86 -0.13
C GLU A 397 10.78 22.43 -1.06
N LEU A 398 11.56 23.40 -1.51
CA LEU A 398 12.69 23.13 -2.40
C LEU A 398 13.95 22.73 -1.62
N GLN A 399 14.69 21.76 -2.16
CA GLN A 399 16.02 21.39 -1.67
C GLN A 399 17.07 22.43 -2.12
N LYS A 400 16.99 22.84 -3.39
CA LYS A 400 17.79 23.96 -3.93
C LYS A 400 16.88 25.15 -4.25
N PRO A 401 17.25 26.37 -3.86
CA PRO A 401 16.49 27.58 -4.19
C PRO A 401 16.28 27.71 -5.71
N MET A 402 15.07 28.01 -6.10
CA MET A 402 14.65 28.34 -7.46
C MET A 402 13.65 29.49 -7.40
N ASP A 403 13.66 30.35 -8.40
CA ASP A 403 12.66 31.41 -8.50
C ASP A 403 11.26 30.82 -8.71
N ALA A 404 10.24 31.47 -8.14
CA ALA A 404 8.86 30.98 -8.21
C ALA A 404 8.31 30.96 -9.64
N GLU A 405 8.66 31.94 -10.46
CA GLU A 405 8.24 31.99 -11.87
C GLU A 405 8.94 30.92 -12.70
N GLU A 406 10.22 30.67 -12.44
CA GLU A 406 10.98 29.60 -13.08
C GLU A 406 10.40 28.22 -12.71
N LEU A 407 10.13 27.98 -11.42
CA LEU A 407 9.51 26.75 -10.94
C LEU A 407 8.16 26.53 -11.62
N TYR A 408 7.30 27.54 -11.60
CA TYR A 408 5.99 27.50 -12.26
C TYR A 408 6.11 27.15 -13.74
N SER A 409 6.98 27.86 -14.46
CA SER A 409 7.18 27.65 -15.89
C SER A 409 7.63 26.21 -16.22
N ARG A 410 8.60 25.68 -15.47
CA ARG A 410 9.12 24.33 -15.65
C ARG A 410 8.06 23.26 -15.37
N VAL A 411 7.37 23.37 -14.25
CA VAL A 411 6.34 22.41 -13.84
C VAL A 411 5.17 22.43 -14.82
N ASN A 412 4.67 23.61 -15.20
CA ASN A 412 3.57 23.73 -16.15
C ASN A 412 3.94 23.21 -17.53
N ALA A 413 5.14 23.50 -18.04
CA ALA A 413 5.58 22.95 -19.32
C ALA A 413 5.58 21.42 -19.32
N ARG A 414 6.04 20.80 -18.24
CA ARG A 414 6.02 19.34 -18.12
C ARG A 414 4.61 18.76 -17.95
N LEU A 415 3.72 19.39 -17.21
CA LEU A 415 2.32 19.01 -17.13
C LEU A 415 1.65 19.03 -18.52
N MET A 416 1.92 20.06 -19.32
CA MET A 416 1.40 20.16 -20.70
C MET A 416 1.96 19.09 -21.64
N GLU A 417 3.20 18.65 -21.44
CA GLU A 417 3.81 17.55 -22.20
C GLU A 417 3.27 16.18 -21.74
N TYR A 418 3.11 16.02 -20.41
CA TYR A 418 2.74 14.76 -19.79
C TYR A 418 1.25 14.44 -19.96
N ASP A 419 0.38 15.40 -19.74
CA ASP A 419 -1.07 15.24 -19.79
C ASP A 419 -1.69 16.10 -20.91
N LYS A 420 -2.21 15.41 -21.93
CA LYS A 420 -2.92 16.08 -23.01
C LYS A 420 -4.14 16.84 -22.51
N ASP A 421 -4.87 16.26 -21.56
CA ASP A 421 -6.10 16.86 -21.01
C ASP A 421 -5.76 18.12 -20.22
N TRP A 422 -4.60 18.19 -19.53
CA TRP A 422 -4.10 19.41 -18.91
C TRP A 422 -3.86 20.54 -19.92
N ARG A 423 -3.21 20.23 -21.03
CA ARG A 423 -2.96 21.20 -22.11
C ARG A 423 -4.26 21.69 -22.74
N ASP A 424 -5.14 20.75 -23.15
CA ASP A 424 -6.40 21.04 -23.82
C ASP A 424 -7.34 21.83 -22.88
N MET A 425 -7.30 21.58 -21.57
CA MET A 425 -8.03 22.32 -20.55
C MET A 425 -7.56 23.77 -20.44
N GLY A 426 -6.25 24.01 -20.43
CA GLY A 426 -5.70 25.36 -20.40
C GLY A 426 -6.16 26.22 -21.59
N ASP A 427 -6.14 25.64 -22.79
CA ASP A 427 -6.62 26.28 -24.00
C ASP A 427 -8.13 26.56 -23.95
N MET A 428 -8.93 25.64 -23.43
CA MET A 428 -10.37 25.77 -23.29
C MET A 428 -10.78 26.82 -22.25
N LEU A 429 -10.11 26.83 -21.08
CA LEU A 429 -10.49 27.68 -19.95
C LEU A 429 -9.93 29.11 -20.04
N GLN A 430 -8.95 29.36 -20.93
CA GLN A 430 -8.25 30.65 -21.07
C GLN A 430 -7.59 31.13 -19.77
N TYR A 431 -7.23 30.20 -18.89
CA TYR A 431 -6.36 30.42 -17.73
C TYR A 431 -5.58 29.15 -17.43
N ASN A 432 -4.43 29.30 -16.76
CA ASN A 432 -3.63 28.17 -16.35
C ASN A 432 -4.12 27.66 -14.97
N PRO A 433 -4.50 26.39 -14.86
CA PRO A 433 -5.05 25.86 -13.62
C PRO A 433 -4.00 25.43 -12.58
N LEU A 434 -2.73 25.84 -12.72
CA LEU A 434 -1.66 25.59 -11.76
C LEU A 434 -1.46 26.78 -10.83
N MET A 435 -1.36 26.52 -9.53
CA MET A 435 -0.88 27.46 -8.52
C MET A 435 0.24 26.79 -7.71
N ILE A 436 1.35 27.50 -7.46
CA ILE A 436 2.46 27.00 -6.65
C ILE A 436 2.74 27.95 -5.51
N GLU A 437 2.84 27.40 -4.30
CA GLU A 437 3.24 28.13 -3.09
C GLU A 437 4.53 27.51 -2.54
N LEU A 438 5.60 28.31 -2.51
CA LEU A 438 6.89 27.89 -1.96
C LEU A 438 6.84 27.90 -0.44
N LEU A 439 7.19 26.77 0.16
CA LEU A 439 7.32 26.64 1.60
C LEU A 439 8.76 26.93 2.07
N PRO A 440 8.94 27.59 3.21
CA PRO A 440 10.25 27.80 3.81
C PRO A 440 10.97 26.50 4.13
N LYS A 441 12.30 26.52 4.09
CA LYS A 441 13.15 25.35 4.40
C LYS A 441 12.85 24.77 5.79
N GLY A 442 12.72 23.44 5.87
CA GLY A 442 12.45 22.68 7.08
C GLY A 442 10.98 22.60 7.46
N THR A 443 10.06 23.11 6.64
CA THR A 443 8.61 23.08 6.91
C THR A 443 8.10 21.64 7.02
N PHE A 444 8.39 20.77 6.07
CA PHE A 444 7.95 19.37 6.13
C PHE A 444 8.59 18.60 7.29
N HIS A 445 9.83 18.89 7.62
CA HIS A 445 10.48 18.28 8.78
C HIS A 445 9.77 18.65 10.07
N ARG A 446 9.49 19.94 10.31
CA ARG A 446 8.74 20.41 11.49
C ARG A 446 7.32 19.86 11.53
N TYR A 447 6.66 19.77 10.37
CA TYR A 447 5.34 19.17 10.24
C TYR A 447 5.33 17.71 10.68
N LEU A 448 6.29 16.90 10.22
CA LEU A 448 6.40 15.48 10.59
C LEU A 448 6.67 15.28 12.08
N GLN A 449 7.48 16.15 12.70
CA GLN A 449 7.73 16.10 14.15
C GLN A 449 6.48 16.35 15.01
N ARG A 450 5.51 17.09 14.48
CA ARG A 450 4.24 17.40 15.18
C ARG A 450 3.17 16.34 14.99
N LYS A 451 3.40 15.35 14.12
CA LYS A 451 2.45 14.25 13.88
C LYS A 451 2.65 13.11 14.87
N THR A 452 1.52 12.53 15.28
CA THR A 452 1.49 11.28 16.06
C THR A 452 1.28 10.09 15.12
N GLY A 453 1.85 8.94 15.45
CA GLY A 453 1.75 7.72 14.65
C GLY A 453 2.85 7.61 13.59
N THR A 454 2.56 6.95 12.46
CA THR A 454 3.49 6.87 11.32
C THR A 454 3.53 8.21 10.60
N PRO A 455 4.66 8.94 10.64
CA PRO A 455 4.75 10.23 9.97
C PRO A 455 4.74 10.01 8.44
N LYS A 456 3.66 10.41 7.79
CA LYS A 456 3.51 10.38 6.33
C LYS A 456 3.02 11.74 5.84
N ILE A 457 3.54 12.17 4.71
CA ILE A 457 3.05 13.33 3.98
C ILE A 457 1.98 12.85 2.99
N SER A 458 0.80 13.46 3.05
CA SER A 458 -0.22 13.27 2.01
C SER A 458 0.11 14.24 0.88
N ARG A 459 0.76 13.74 -0.16
CA ARG A 459 1.18 14.57 -1.31
C ARG A 459 0.03 14.98 -2.20
N ILE A 460 -1.09 14.27 -2.13
CA ILE A 460 -2.32 14.60 -2.86
C ILE A 460 -3.48 14.73 -1.88
N ASN A 461 -4.27 15.80 -2.05
CA ASN A 461 -5.50 16.06 -1.28
C ASN A 461 -5.29 15.94 0.25
N MET A 462 -4.25 16.57 0.75
CA MET A 462 -4.01 16.67 2.19
C MET A 462 -5.26 17.23 2.90
N SER A 463 -5.64 16.64 4.03
CA SER A 463 -6.79 17.14 4.80
C SER A 463 -6.57 18.58 5.28
N GLN A 464 -7.65 19.34 5.43
CA GLN A 464 -7.58 20.74 5.87
C GLN A 464 -6.84 20.90 7.19
N GLU A 465 -7.08 20.00 8.16
CA GLU A 465 -6.38 19.99 9.45
C GLU A 465 -4.86 19.80 9.27
N ASN A 466 -4.46 18.88 8.42
CA ASN A 466 -3.04 18.64 8.14
C ASN A 466 -2.41 19.80 7.35
N LEU A 467 -3.16 20.43 6.47
CA LEU A 467 -2.70 21.62 5.73
C LEU A 467 -2.47 22.81 6.66
N GLU A 468 -3.38 23.04 7.60
CA GLU A 468 -3.22 24.07 8.63
C GLU A 468 -2.01 23.79 9.53
N LEU A 469 -1.82 22.51 9.91
CA LEU A 469 -0.63 22.08 10.64
C LEU A 469 0.65 22.31 9.84
N LEU A 470 0.66 22.01 8.54
CA LEU A 470 1.77 22.25 7.63
C LEU A 470 2.07 23.75 7.53
N LYS A 471 1.05 24.58 7.26
CA LYS A 471 1.18 26.04 7.19
C LYS A 471 1.68 26.65 8.51
N SER A 472 1.21 26.15 9.65
CA SER A 472 1.70 26.60 10.97
C SER A 472 3.12 26.12 11.30
N SER A 473 3.70 25.28 10.46
CA SER A 473 5.08 24.76 10.59
C SER A 473 6.09 25.54 9.74
N THR A 474 5.68 26.64 9.12
CA THR A 474 6.55 27.46 8.25
C THR A 474 7.56 28.31 9.00
N GLY A 475 7.37 28.59 10.29
CA GLY A 475 8.28 29.49 11.04
C GLY A 475 8.43 29.10 12.49
#